data_b32746e5f5e851e0fb90401a9a1b9e9a
#
_entry.id   b32746e5f5e851e0fb90401a9a1b9e9a
#
_cell.length_a   1.000
_cell.length_b   1.000
_cell.length_c   1.000
_cell.angle_alpha   90.00
_cell.angle_beta   90.00
_cell.angle_gamma   90.00
#
_symmetry.space_group_name_H-M   'P 1'
#
loop_
_entity.id
_entity.type
_entity.pdbx_description
1 polymer ?
#
loop_
_entity_poly.entity_id
_entity_poly.type
_entity_poly.pdbx_seq_one_letter_code
_entity_poly.pdbx_strand_id
1 'polypeptide(L)' 'MDPLDTLEQKIAETLQRLRALEEQNRQLQEELDLEKENKRKVNERLDLLLKKIDEADIN' A
#
# COMPACT_ATOMS: atom_id res chain seq x y z
N MET A 1 10.69 -39.77 13.73
CA MET A 1 9.55 -38.89 13.62
C MET A 1 8.49 -39.53 12.76
N ASP A 2 7.26 -39.53 13.25
CA ASP A 2 6.12 -40.00 12.50
C ASP A 2 5.88 -39.09 11.29
N PRO A 3 5.64 -39.65 10.08
CA PRO A 3 5.32 -38.83 8.91
C PRO A 3 4.11 -37.89 9.12
N LEU A 4 3.14 -38.26 9.94
CA LEU A 4 2.00 -37.42 10.28
C LEU A 4 2.41 -36.20 11.10
N ASP A 5 3.34 -36.36 12.03
CA ASP A 5 3.86 -35.25 12.82
C ASP A 5 4.58 -34.23 11.94
N THR A 6 5.36 -34.71 10.98
CA THR A 6 6.06 -33.87 10.01
C THR A 6 5.05 -33.09 9.15
N LEU A 7 3.99 -33.75 8.71
CA LEU A 7 2.94 -33.10 7.92
C LEU A 7 2.22 -32.01 8.72
N GLU A 8 1.86 -32.31 9.97
CA GLU A 8 1.23 -31.34 10.88
C GLU A 8 2.11 -30.11 11.07
N GLN A 9 3.41 -30.32 11.27
CA GLN A 9 4.35 -29.22 11.43
C GLN A 9 4.42 -28.35 10.18
N LYS A 10 4.46 -28.94 9.00
CA LYS A 10 4.49 -28.21 7.73
C LYS A 10 3.22 -27.44 7.50
N ILE A 11 2.08 -27.99 7.85
CA ILE A 11 0.78 -27.30 7.76
C ILE A 11 0.78 -26.08 8.68
N ALA A 12 1.24 -26.25 9.93
CA ALA A 12 1.32 -25.14 10.89
C ALA A 12 2.23 -24.02 10.39
N GLU A 13 3.39 -24.35 9.84
CA GLU A 13 4.33 -23.39 9.27
C GLU A 13 3.73 -22.67 8.07
N THR A 14 3.03 -23.39 7.20
CA THR A 14 2.39 -22.81 6.03
C THR A 14 1.28 -21.84 6.43
N LEU A 15 0.46 -22.20 7.41
CA LEU A 15 -0.58 -21.32 7.94
C LEU A 15 0.00 -20.05 8.54
N GLN A 16 1.11 -20.18 9.26
CA GLN A 16 1.79 -19.04 9.86
C GLN A 16 2.33 -18.09 8.79
N ARG A 17 2.91 -18.63 7.72
CA ARG A 17 3.37 -17.84 6.57
C ARG A 17 2.21 -17.14 5.87
N LEU A 18 1.12 -17.84 5.68
CA LEU A 18 -0.07 -17.28 5.05
C LEU A 18 -0.59 -16.06 5.83
N ARG A 19 -0.69 -16.20 7.14
CA ARG A 19 -1.12 -15.09 8.02
C ARG A 19 -0.15 -13.91 7.95
N ALA A 20 1.15 -14.18 7.92
CA ALA A 20 2.16 -13.13 7.80
C ALA A 20 2.05 -12.40 6.46
N LEU A 21 1.82 -13.14 5.37
CA LEU A 21 1.63 -12.55 4.04
C LEU A 21 0.34 -11.74 3.94
N GLU A 22 -0.74 -12.20 4.54
CA GLU A 22 -2.01 -11.47 4.59
C GLU A 22 -1.84 -10.13 5.31
N GLU A 23 -1.15 -10.14 6.44
CA GLU A 23 -0.85 -8.91 7.19
C GLU A 23 0.05 -7.98 6.39
N GLN A 24 1.06 -8.51 5.73
CA GLN A 24 1.96 -7.71 4.89
C GLN A 24 1.20 -7.10 3.72
N ASN A 25 0.31 -7.85 3.08
CA ASN A 25 -0.54 -7.33 2.01
C ASN A 25 -1.45 -6.21 2.50
N ARG A 26 -2.02 -6.35 3.68
CA ARG A 26 -2.85 -5.31 4.28
C ARG A 26 -2.05 -4.02 4.50
N GLN A 27 -0.85 -4.14 5.04
CA GLN A 27 0.02 -2.99 5.28
C GLN A 27 0.41 -2.31 3.97
N LEU A 28 0.76 -3.09 2.95
CA LEU A 28 1.12 -2.55 1.63
C LEU A 28 -0.07 -1.84 0.98
N GLN A 29 -1.28 -2.36 1.15
CA GLN A 29 -2.49 -1.73 0.63
C GLN A 29 -2.73 -0.38 1.31
N GLU A 30 -2.56 -0.31 2.62
CA GLU A 30 -2.69 0.94 3.38
C GLU A 30 -1.66 1.97 2.94
N GLU A 31 -0.41 1.56 2.77
CA GLU A 31 0.66 2.44 2.29
C GLU A 31 0.36 2.97 0.88
N LEU A 32 -0.14 2.10 0.00
CA LEU A 32 -0.51 2.47 -1.34
C LEU A 32 -1.66 3.48 -1.35
N ASP A 33 -2.68 3.27 -0.53
CA ASP A 33 -3.81 4.17 -0.42
C ASP A 33 -3.39 5.56 0.08
N LEU A 34 -2.50 5.60 1.08
CA LEU A 34 -1.93 6.85 1.58
C LEU A 34 -1.13 7.58 0.52
N GLU A 35 -0.32 6.86 -0.23
CA GLU A 35 0.50 7.43 -1.29
C GLU A 35 -0.35 8.01 -2.42
N LYS A 36 -1.40 7.30 -2.82
CA LYS A 36 -2.36 7.79 -3.80
C LYS A 36 -3.05 9.07 -3.34
N GLU A 37 -3.45 9.13 -2.09
CA GLU A 37 -4.09 10.31 -1.51
C GLU A 37 -3.12 11.50 -1.47
N ASN A 38 -1.88 11.27 -1.06
CA ASN A 38 -0.86 12.32 -1.06
C ASN A 38 -0.60 12.85 -2.47
N LYS A 39 -0.52 11.95 -3.44
CA LYS A 39 -0.32 12.31 -4.83
C LYS A 39 -1.48 13.15 -5.37
N ARG A 40 -2.71 12.80 -5.02
CA ARG A 40 -3.90 13.56 -5.39
C ARG A 40 -3.83 14.99 -4.83
N LYS A 41 -3.47 15.13 -3.56
CA LYS A 41 -3.32 16.43 -2.90
C LYS A 41 -2.24 17.30 -3.56
N VAL A 42 -1.12 16.70 -3.88
CA VAL A 42 -0.02 17.41 -4.56
C VAL A 42 -0.49 17.89 -5.93
N ASN A 43 -1.16 17.04 -6.69
CA ASN A 43 -1.68 17.41 -8.01
C ASN A 43 -2.70 18.55 -7.93
N GLU A 44 -3.59 18.54 -6.95
CA GLU A 44 -4.54 19.62 -6.73
C GLU A 44 -3.84 20.95 -6.43
N ARG A 45 -2.80 20.92 -5.60
CA ARG A 45 -2.03 22.12 -5.28
C ARG A 45 -1.28 22.65 -6.50
N LEU A 46 -0.72 21.75 -7.30
CA LEU A 46 -0.05 22.14 -8.55
C LEU A 46 -1.01 22.80 -9.52
N ASP A 47 -2.21 22.25 -9.68
CA ASP A 47 -3.25 22.83 -10.53
C ASP A 47 -3.62 24.24 -10.07
N LEU A 48 -3.77 24.45 -8.78
CA LEU A 48 -4.07 25.77 -8.22
C LEU A 48 -2.93 26.75 -8.45
N LEU A 49 -1.68 26.32 -8.30
CA LEU A 49 -0.51 27.16 -8.56
C LEU A 49 -0.40 27.54 -10.03
N LEU A 50 -0.66 26.59 -10.93
CA LEU A 50 -0.66 26.85 -12.37
C LEU A 50 -1.72 27.85 -12.75
N LYS A 51 -2.92 27.77 -12.18
CA LYS A 51 -3.98 28.75 -12.39
C LYS A 51 -3.57 30.16 -11.95
N LYS A 52 -2.89 30.26 -10.82
CA LYS A 52 -2.39 31.55 -10.33
C LYS A 52 -1.35 32.17 -11.26
N ILE A 53 -0.48 31.33 -11.81
CA ILE A 53 0.52 31.77 -12.78
C ILE A 53 -0.16 32.26 -14.06
N ASP A 54 -1.13 31.53 -14.59
CA ASP A 54 -1.90 31.91 -15.77
C ASP A 54 -2.65 33.23 -15.56
N GLU A 55 -3.26 33.42 -14.39
CA GLU A 55 -3.94 34.67 -14.04
C GLU A 55 -2.98 35.87 -13.99
N ALA A 56 -1.75 35.64 -13.54
CA ALA A 56 -0.71 36.68 -13.50
C ALA A 56 -0.19 37.04 -14.89
N ASP A 57 -0.16 36.08 -15.82
CA ASP A 57 0.34 36.30 -17.19
C ASP A 57 -0.64 37.06 -18.08
N ILE A 58 -1.92 37.12 -17.74
CA ILE A 58 -2.96 37.83 -18.51
C ILE A 58 -2.83 39.36 -18.40
N ASN A 59 -2.09 39.81 -17.42
CA ASN A 59 -1.82 41.22 -17.20
C ASN A 59 -0.47 41.67 -17.77
#